data_1e2a92684308f4a682a41b9abbc2a378
#
_entry.id   1e2a92684308f4a682a41b9abbc2a378
#
_cell.length_a   1.000
_cell.length_b   1.000
_cell.length_c   1.000
_cell.angle_alpha   90.00
_cell.angle_beta   90.00
_cell.angle_gamma   90.00
#
_symmetry.space_group_name_H-M   'P 1'
#
loop_
_entity.id
_entity.type
_entity.pdbx_description
1 polymer ?
#
loop_
_entity_poly.entity_id
_entity_poly.type
_entity_poly.pdbx_seq_one_letter_code
_entity_poly.pdbx_strand_id
1 'polypeptide(L)'
;MQTAAITQVNRTSAAKLLPVSTSDLVNFVCAPSTVADQAVHFEKVENEAYYYHGRIYLRASGEGFSGSQVMNLYLDQSERLLGKNVDGRLLNAARLGLVFDGDTSKPIILRLSESSNPSDMRSNNTVVNGTKLNGSQVLRYRNGSVSAVRDPSVPVADYAMDASLGLPSRTLLSMQIGKIYSLDIYFYLEGCDPDCTDSVSFHTADLQLSFYGVLAGEGSR
;
A
#
# COMPACT_ATOMS: atom_id res chain seq x y z
N MET A 1 -4.33 -22.36 18.20
CA MET A 1 -3.89 -21.52 17.07
C MET A 1 -2.36 -21.52 17.07
N GLN A 2 -1.71 -22.16 16.11
CA GLN A 2 -0.25 -22.18 16.03
C GLN A 2 0.21 -20.96 15.24
N THR A 3 0.95 -20.08 15.90
CA THR A 3 1.52 -18.85 15.29
C THR A 3 2.97 -19.08 14.92
N ALA A 4 3.37 -18.66 13.74
CA ALA A 4 4.76 -18.65 13.35
C ALA A 4 5.36 -17.25 13.65
N ALA A 5 6.48 -17.23 14.40
CA ALA A 5 7.23 -16.00 14.58
C ALA A 5 7.90 -15.61 13.25
N ILE A 6 7.67 -14.38 12.82
CA ILE A 6 8.35 -13.81 11.65
C ILE A 6 9.55 -13.01 12.17
N THR A 7 10.74 -13.35 11.69
CA THR A 7 11.95 -12.60 12.02
C THR A 7 11.86 -11.23 11.35
N GLN A 8 11.84 -10.18 12.14
CA GLN A 8 11.90 -8.80 11.64
C GLN A 8 13.25 -8.53 11.02
N VAL A 9 13.25 -8.04 9.79
CA VAL A 9 14.42 -7.45 9.17
C VAL A 9 14.30 -5.94 9.28
N ASN A 10 14.98 -5.36 10.25
CA ASN A 10 15.04 -3.91 10.39
C ASN A 10 15.96 -3.34 9.30
N ARG A 11 15.38 -2.65 8.33
CA ARG A 11 16.12 -1.79 7.40
C ARG A 11 15.72 -0.36 7.66
N THR A 12 16.69 0.48 8.03
CA THR A 12 16.49 1.91 8.16
C THR A 12 16.95 2.56 6.86
N SER A 13 16.04 3.11 6.10
CA SER A 13 16.33 4.00 4.99
C SER A 13 15.39 5.19 5.05
N ALA A 14 15.94 6.41 4.99
CA ALA A 14 15.12 7.60 4.85
C ALA A 14 14.83 7.84 3.37
N ALA A 15 13.57 7.98 3.01
CA ALA A 15 13.14 8.38 1.68
C ALA A 15 12.36 9.68 1.78
N LYS A 16 12.65 10.63 0.87
CA LYS A 16 11.80 11.80 0.68
C LYS A 16 10.77 11.44 -0.38
N LEU A 17 9.51 11.36 0.03
CA LEU A 17 8.42 11.05 -0.88
C LEU A 17 7.87 12.32 -1.52
N LEU A 18 7.57 12.25 -2.81
CA LEU A 18 6.84 13.28 -3.54
C LEU A 18 5.49 12.69 -3.96
N PRO A 19 4.43 13.53 -4.12
CA PRO A 19 3.13 13.05 -4.55
C PRO A 19 3.19 12.36 -5.91
N VAL A 20 2.68 11.12 -5.97
CA VAL A 20 2.53 10.34 -7.20
C VAL A 20 1.19 9.62 -7.18
N SER A 21 0.75 9.16 -8.33
CA SER A 21 -0.47 8.36 -8.46
C SER A 21 -0.21 7.11 -9.29
N THR A 22 -0.81 6.01 -8.91
CA THR A 22 -0.74 4.76 -9.67
C THR A 22 -1.98 3.90 -9.43
N SER A 23 -2.33 3.11 -10.42
CA SER A 23 -3.39 2.10 -10.29
C SER A 23 -2.87 0.67 -10.33
N ASP A 24 -1.55 0.46 -10.52
CA ASP A 24 -0.96 -0.86 -10.80
C ASP A 24 0.40 -1.13 -10.16
N LEU A 25 0.97 -0.17 -9.40
CA LEU A 25 2.30 -0.24 -8.79
C LEU A 25 3.46 -0.44 -9.79
N VAL A 26 3.19 -0.29 -11.08
CA VAL A 26 4.18 -0.38 -12.16
C VAL A 26 4.40 0.98 -12.82
N ASN A 27 3.29 1.67 -13.06
CA ASN A 27 3.27 2.93 -13.75
C ASN A 27 2.86 4.04 -12.80
N PHE A 28 3.85 4.68 -12.20
CA PHE A 28 3.65 5.86 -11.37
C PHE A 28 3.60 7.12 -12.23
N VAL A 29 2.72 8.04 -11.88
CA VAL A 29 2.48 9.30 -12.58
C VAL A 29 2.62 10.44 -11.58
N CYS A 30 3.31 11.50 -11.96
CA CYS A 30 3.34 12.74 -11.19
C CYS A 30 2.83 13.92 -12.03
N ALA A 31 2.39 14.99 -11.37
CA ALA A 31 2.24 16.29 -11.99
C ALA A 31 3.61 16.95 -11.93
N PRO A 32 4.19 17.37 -13.06
CA PRO A 32 5.35 18.24 -13.04
C PRO A 32 4.96 19.53 -12.29
N SER A 33 5.91 20.12 -11.57
CA SER A 33 5.71 21.36 -10.81
C SER A 33 4.97 22.39 -11.65
N THR A 34 3.85 22.88 -11.11
CA THR A 34 2.93 23.80 -11.76
C THR A 34 3.66 24.98 -12.40
N VAL A 35 3.55 25.07 -13.72
CA VAL A 35 3.63 26.34 -14.41
C VAL A 35 2.24 26.94 -14.35
N ALA A 36 2.09 28.10 -13.73
CA ALA A 36 0.82 28.80 -13.65
C ALA A 36 0.21 28.92 -15.06
N ASP A 37 -1.09 28.65 -15.16
CA ASP A 37 -1.94 28.83 -16.34
C ASP A 37 -1.81 27.86 -17.53
N GLN A 38 -1.15 26.73 -17.40
CA GLN A 38 -1.12 25.73 -18.48
C GLN A 38 -1.72 24.41 -18.05
N ALA A 39 -2.30 23.71 -19.02
CA ALA A 39 -2.83 22.37 -18.82
C ALA A 39 -1.77 21.49 -18.13
N VAL A 40 -2.13 20.92 -16.98
CA VAL A 40 -1.22 20.07 -16.22
C VAL A 40 -0.85 18.87 -17.07
N HIS A 41 0.43 18.78 -17.45
CA HIS A 41 0.96 17.60 -18.12
C HIS A 41 1.37 16.59 -17.03
N PHE A 42 0.81 15.42 -17.10
CA PHE A 42 1.21 14.31 -16.25
C PHE A 42 2.31 13.51 -16.92
N GLU A 43 3.34 13.19 -16.17
CA GLU A 43 4.48 12.41 -16.65
C GLU A 43 4.60 11.09 -15.90
N LYS A 44 5.04 10.06 -16.62
CA LYS A 44 5.42 8.81 -16.00
C LYS A 44 6.67 9.05 -15.15
N VAL A 45 6.63 8.59 -13.90
CA VAL A 45 7.77 8.63 -13.00
C VAL A 45 8.71 7.49 -13.34
N GLU A 46 9.93 7.83 -13.73
CA GLU A 46 10.99 6.87 -14.04
C GLU A 46 12.00 6.72 -12.88
N ASN A 47 11.81 7.51 -11.80
CA ASN A 47 12.75 7.61 -10.69
C ASN A 47 12.09 7.22 -9.36
N GLU A 48 12.70 6.28 -8.64
CA GLU A 48 12.26 5.85 -7.31
C GLU A 48 12.39 6.94 -6.21
N ALA A 49 12.88 8.15 -6.54
CA ALA A 49 12.90 9.28 -5.61
C ALA A 49 11.49 9.76 -5.19
N TYR A 50 10.44 9.34 -5.91
CA TYR A 50 9.06 9.74 -5.63
C TYR A 50 8.33 8.79 -4.68
N TYR A 51 8.79 7.55 -4.59
CA TYR A 51 8.21 6.52 -3.74
C TYR A 51 9.31 5.63 -3.16
N TYR A 52 9.03 5.02 -2.04
CA TYR A 52 9.91 3.98 -1.52
C TYR A 52 9.58 2.65 -2.21
N HIS A 53 10.61 1.93 -2.63
CA HIS A 53 10.52 0.55 -3.08
C HIS A 53 11.55 -0.30 -2.35
N GLY A 54 11.13 -1.42 -1.83
CA GLY A 54 12.00 -2.38 -1.18
C GLY A 54 11.52 -3.81 -1.43
N ARG A 55 12.45 -4.76 -1.41
CA ARG A 55 12.13 -6.19 -1.55
C ARG A 55 12.58 -6.96 -0.33
N ILE A 56 11.70 -7.81 0.16
CA ILE A 56 11.99 -8.79 1.19
C ILE A 56 11.62 -10.19 0.72
N TYR A 57 12.11 -11.20 1.43
CA TYR A 57 11.77 -12.59 1.18
C TYR A 57 11.12 -13.18 2.41
N LEU A 58 10.02 -13.90 2.19
CA LEU A 58 9.20 -14.51 3.23
C LEU A 58 9.27 -16.02 3.09
N ARG A 59 9.42 -16.73 4.20
CA ARG A 59 9.31 -18.19 4.26
C ARG A 59 8.58 -18.58 5.55
N ALA A 60 7.50 -19.32 5.40
CA ALA A 60 6.85 -19.95 6.54
C ALA A 60 7.61 -21.22 6.92
N SER A 61 8.01 -21.33 8.19
CA SER A 61 8.69 -22.52 8.73
C SER A 61 8.41 -22.62 10.23
N GLY A 62 8.49 -23.83 10.78
CA GLY A 62 8.32 -24.07 12.21
C GLY A 62 8.42 -25.55 12.52
N GLU A 63 8.64 -25.87 13.80
CA GLU A 63 8.63 -27.23 14.28
C GLU A 63 7.20 -27.81 14.19
N GLY A 64 7.08 -29.03 13.71
CA GLY A 64 5.77 -29.70 13.54
C GLY A 64 5.01 -29.31 12.27
N PHE A 65 5.54 -28.41 11.43
CA PHE A 65 4.95 -28.11 10.12
C PHE A 65 5.51 -29.01 9.02
N SER A 66 4.64 -29.41 8.08
CA SER A 66 5.03 -30.17 6.90
C SER A 66 4.96 -29.30 5.63
N GLY A 67 5.78 -29.63 4.64
CA GLY A 67 5.80 -28.92 3.36
C GLY A 67 4.52 -29.01 2.52
N SER A 68 3.57 -29.88 2.92
CA SER A 68 2.25 -29.96 2.29
C SER A 68 1.22 -28.99 2.88
N GLN A 69 1.52 -28.37 4.03
CA GLN A 69 0.63 -27.42 4.67
C GLN A 69 0.73 -26.04 4.03
N VAL A 70 -0.36 -25.30 4.13
CA VAL A 70 -0.49 -23.92 3.66
C VAL A 70 -0.73 -23.00 4.85
N MET A 71 -0.05 -21.88 4.85
CA MET A 71 -0.22 -20.79 5.82
C MET A 71 -0.79 -19.57 5.12
N ASN A 72 -1.86 -19.03 5.65
CA ASN A 72 -2.43 -17.76 5.21
C ASN A 72 -1.72 -16.61 5.92
N LEU A 73 -1.23 -15.66 5.15
CA LEU A 73 -0.49 -14.49 5.60
C LEU A 73 -1.42 -13.29 5.70
N TYR A 74 -1.34 -12.56 6.81
CA TYR A 74 -2.08 -11.34 7.10
C TYR A 74 -1.10 -10.25 7.56
N LEU A 75 -1.52 -8.99 7.54
CA LEU A 75 -0.83 -7.94 8.28
C LEU A 75 -1.15 -8.08 9.78
N ASP A 76 -0.19 -7.73 10.59
CA ASP A 76 -0.39 -7.59 12.04
C ASP A 76 -0.75 -6.12 12.34
N GLN A 77 -1.92 -5.89 12.90
CA GLN A 77 -2.37 -4.55 13.33
C GLN A 77 -2.01 -4.21 14.76
N SER A 78 -1.35 -5.10 15.49
CA SER A 78 -0.99 -4.84 16.89
C SER A 78 -0.11 -3.60 17.06
N GLU A 79 0.56 -3.16 15.99
CA GLU A 79 1.30 -1.92 15.93
C GLU A 79 0.85 -1.09 14.72
N ARG A 80 0.69 0.23 14.92
CA ARG A 80 0.33 1.14 13.81
C ARG A 80 1.45 1.14 12.77
N LEU A 81 1.10 0.89 11.51
CA LEU A 81 2.05 0.83 10.39
C LEU A 81 2.92 2.08 10.24
N LEU A 82 2.45 3.25 10.60
CA LEU A 82 3.19 4.51 10.52
C LEU A 82 3.55 5.10 11.90
N GLY A 83 3.61 4.30 12.93
CA GLY A 83 3.95 4.77 14.28
C GLY A 83 2.81 5.52 14.97
N LYS A 84 3.11 6.02 16.19
CA LYS A 84 2.16 6.81 17.00
C LYS A 84 2.30 8.29 16.62
N ASN A 85 1.18 9.02 16.63
CA ASN A 85 1.10 10.47 16.41
C ASN A 85 1.38 10.95 14.96
N VAL A 86 1.10 10.12 13.97
CA VAL A 86 1.13 10.54 12.56
C VAL A 86 -0.10 11.39 12.26
N ASP A 87 0.10 12.47 11.50
CA ASP A 87 -0.99 13.34 11.05
C ASP A 87 -2.03 12.54 10.27
N GLY A 88 -3.31 12.76 10.57
CA GLY A 88 -4.41 12.04 9.92
C GLY A 88 -4.47 12.25 8.41
N ARG A 89 -4.03 13.41 7.91
CA ARG A 89 -3.96 13.68 6.47
C ARG A 89 -2.87 12.85 5.81
N LEU A 90 -1.72 12.69 6.48
CA LEU A 90 -0.66 11.82 5.98
C LEU A 90 -1.15 10.36 5.91
N LEU A 91 -1.87 9.88 6.92
CA LEU A 91 -2.47 8.55 6.91
C LEU A 91 -3.47 8.38 5.75
N ASN A 92 -4.26 9.41 5.45
CA ASN A 92 -5.22 9.37 4.36
C ASN A 92 -4.55 9.36 2.98
N ALA A 93 -3.51 10.17 2.78
CA ALA A 93 -2.79 10.26 1.51
C ALA A 93 -1.81 9.10 1.31
N ALA A 94 -1.30 8.48 2.37
CA ALA A 94 -0.32 7.41 2.27
C ALA A 94 -0.95 6.11 1.74
N ARG A 95 -0.19 5.42 0.89
CA ARG A 95 -0.54 4.11 0.33
C ARG A 95 0.62 3.13 0.55
N LEU A 96 0.25 1.91 0.86
CA LEU A 96 1.16 0.77 0.93
C LEU A 96 0.82 -0.19 -0.22
N GLY A 97 1.76 -0.38 -1.12
CA GLY A 97 1.65 -1.32 -2.24
C GLY A 97 2.41 -2.60 -1.96
N LEU A 98 1.82 -3.75 -2.28
CA LEU A 98 2.42 -5.07 -2.10
C LEU A 98 2.30 -5.86 -3.39
N VAL A 99 3.41 -6.44 -3.87
CA VAL A 99 3.46 -7.33 -5.02
C VAL A 99 4.22 -8.59 -4.63
N PHE A 100 3.56 -9.73 -4.68
CA PHE A 100 4.15 -11.04 -4.35
C PHE A 100 4.69 -11.73 -5.60
N ASP A 101 5.88 -12.31 -5.48
CA ASP A 101 6.58 -13.07 -6.55
C ASP A 101 6.68 -12.31 -7.89
N GLY A 102 6.66 -10.97 -7.84
CA GLY A 102 6.70 -10.13 -9.02
C GLY A 102 5.44 -10.17 -9.88
N ASP A 103 4.33 -10.73 -9.36
CA ASP A 103 3.05 -10.78 -10.08
C ASP A 103 2.34 -9.41 -10.05
N THR A 104 2.74 -8.54 -10.96
CA THR A 104 2.16 -7.20 -11.12
C THR A 104 0.73 -7.20 -11.65
N SER A 105 0.18 -8.33 -12.02
CA SER A 105 -1.22 -8.45 -12.43
C SER A 105 -2.18 -8.45 -11.24
N LYS A 106 -1.66 -8.66 -10.02
CA LYS A 106 -2.44 -8.74 -8.78
C LYS A 106 -1.82 -7.86 -7.68
N PRO A 107 -1.63 -6.57 -7.93
CA PRO A 107 -1.11 -5.68 -6.91
C PRO A 107 -2.14 -5.52 -5.79
N ILE A 108 -1.66 -5.45 -4.55
CA ILE A 108 -2.47 -5.07 -3.40
C ILE A 108 -2.09 -3.65 -3.03
N ILE A 109 -3.02 -2.72 -3.11
CA ILE A 109 -2.82 -1.33 -2.71
C ILE A 109 -3.68 -1.06 -1.49
N LEU A 110 -3.06 -0.65 -0.40
CA LEU A 110 -3.70 -0.45 0.89
C LEU A 110 -3.73 1.03 1.26
N ARG A 111 -4.91 1.49 1.69
CA ARG A 111 -5.08 2.77 2.39
C ARG A 111 -4.80 2.55 3.86
N LEU A 112 -4.01 3.44 4.46
CA LEU A 112 -3.58 3.30 5.84
C LEU A 112 -4.56 3.92 6.85
N SER A 113 -5.48 4.76 6.38
CA SER A 113 -6.56 5.27 7.22
C SER A 113 -7.61 4.18 7.49
N GLU A 114 -8.01 4.05 8.73
CA GLU A 114 -9.03 3.08 9.16
C GLU A 114 -10.46 3.49 8.75
N SER A 115 -10.68 4.75 8.46
CA SER A 115 -12.00 5.21 8.08
C SER A 115 -12.28 4.94 6.59
N SER A 116 -13.47 4.45 6.29
CA SER A 116 -14.12 4.62 4.98
C SER A 116 -14.29 6.14 4.76
N ASN A 117 -13.19 6.78 4.37
CA ASN A 117 -12.99 8.17 4.59
C ASN A 117 -13.86 9.01 3.64
N PRO A 118 -14.59 9.99 4.17
CA PRO A 118 -15.24 11.02 3.35
C PRO A 118 -14.29 11.76 2.40
N SER A 119 -12.97 11.73 2.65
CA SER A 119 -11.97 12.27 1.72
C SER A 119 -12.05 11.61 0.35
N ASP A 120 -12.38 10.33 0.27
CA ASP A 120 -12.57 9.62 -0.99
C ASP A 120 -13.68 10.22 -1.86
N MET A 121 -14.61 10.93 -1.26
CA MET A 121 -15.73 11.59 -1.93
C MET A 121 -15.51 13.09 -2.18
N ARG A 122 -14.49 13.70 -1.55
CA ARG A 122 -14.13 15.09 -1.79
C ARG A 122 -13.52 15.26 -3.17
N SER A 123 -13.82 16.37 -3.83
CA SER A 123 -13.11 16.71 -5.07
C SER A 123 -11.68 17.16 -4.75
N ASN A 124 -10.73 16.71 -5.54
CA ASN A 124 -9.37 17.22 -5.53
C ASN A 124 -9.19 18.29 -6.63
N ASN A 125 -8.04 18.93 -6.67
CA ASN A 125 -7.75 19.96 -7.69
C ASN A 125 -7.16 19.40 -8.98
N THR A 126 -6.97 18.08 -9.05
CA THR A 126 -6.38 17.43 -10.21
C THR A 126 -7.37 17.41 -11.38
N VAL A 127 -6.95 17.89 -12.51
CA VAL A 127 -7.74 17.90 -13.75
C VAL A 127 -7.04 17.05 -14.80
N VAL A 128 -7.75 16.06 -15.35
CA VAL A 128 -7.25 15.18 -16.42
C VAL A 128 -8.16 15.32 -17.63
N ASN A 129 -7.57 15.66 -18.77
CA ASN A 129 -8.33 15.85 -20.02
C ASN A 129 -9.54 16.80 -19.86
N GLY A 130 -9.37 17.89 -19.11
CA GLY A 130 -10.41 18.88 -18.85
C GLY A 130 -11.45 18.47 -17.81
N THR A 131 -11.33 17.30 -17.21
CA THR A 131 -12.28 16.81 -16.15
C THR A 131 -11.59 16.81 -14.79
N LYS A 132 -12.22 17.45 -13.82
CA LYS A 132 -11.77 17.47 -12.43
C LYS A 132 -12.03 16.09 -11.80
N LEU A 133 -11.01 15.54 -11.13
CA LEU A 133 -11.15 14.28 -10.43
C LEU A 133 -11.98 14.44 -9.14
N ASN A 134 -12.71 13.40 -8.79
CA ASN A 134 -13.19 13.23 -7.43
C ASN A 134 -12.16 12.45 -6.60
N GLY A 135 -12.26 12.50 -5.29
CA GLY A 135 -11.30 11.89 -4.38
C GLY A 135 -11.25 10.35 -4.39
N SER A 136 -12.16 9.70 -5.16
CA SER A 136 -12.17 8.24 -5.32
C SER A 136 -11.48 7.79 -6.61
N GLN A 137 -10.71 8.65 -7.25
CA GLN A 137 -10.02 8.38 -8.50
C GLN A 137 -8.51 8.58 -8.36
N VAL A 138 -7.76 7.75 -9.07
CA VAL A 138 -6.31 7.81 -9.23
C VAL A 138 -5.95 7.88 -10.70
N LEU A 139 -4.67 8.16 -10.99
CA LEU A 139 -4.18 8.21 -12.36
C LEU A 139 -3.70 6.83 -12.80
N ARG A 140 -3.96 6.53 -14.05
CA ARG A 140 -3.43 5.37 -14.75
C ARG A 140 -2.67 5.84 -16.00
N TYR A 141 -1.42 5.39 -16.10
CA TYR A 141 -0.64 5.54 -17.33
C TYR A 141 -0.76 4.28 -18.18
N ARG A 142 -1.14 4.42 -19.44
CA ARG A 142 -1.19 3.31 -20.39
C ARG A 142 -0.96 3.82 -21.82
N ASN A 143 -0.03 3.17 -22.54
CA ASN A 143 0.25 3.46 -23.95
C ASN A 143 0.49 4.95 -24.23
N GLY A 144 1.31 5.60 -23.40
CA GLY A 144 1.66 7.02 -23.60
C GLY A 144 0.59 8.03 -23.13
N SER A 145 -0.50 7.55 -22.53
CA SER A 145 -1.62 8.39 -22.10
C SER A 145 -1.93 8.24 -20.62
N VAL A 146 -2.33 9.35 -20.00
CA VAL A 146 -2.83 9.38 -18.62
C VAL A 146 -4.35 9.48 -18.62
N SER A 147 -4.98 8.69 -17.80
CA SER A 147 -6.44 8.69 -17.59
C SER A 147 -6.79 8.55 -16.12
N ALA A 148 -7.94 9.09 -15.74
CA ALA A 148 -8.52 8.87 -14.43
C ALA A 148 -9.21 7.51 -14.38
N VAL A 149 -8.96 6.76 -13.31
CA VAL A 149 -9.64 5.49 -13.02
C VAL A 149 -10.06 5.46 -11.55
N ARG A 150 -10.98 4.57 -11.22
CA ARG A 150 -11.34 4.35 -9.81
C ARG A 150 -10.11 3.94 -9.02
N ASP A 151 -9.95 4.49 -7.81
CA ASP A 151 -8.89 4.10 -6.87
C ASP A 151 -9.06 2.60 -6.52
N PRO A 152 -8.08 1.74 -6.85
CA PRO A 152 -8.14 0.32 -6.54
C PRO A 152 -7.78 0.02 -5.09
N SER A 153 -7.36 1.02 -4.32
CA SER A 153 -6.94 0.81 -2.94
C SER A 153 -8.10 0.33 -2.05
N VAL A 154 -7.75 -0.50 -1.09
CA VAL A 154 -8.67 -1.05 -0.09
C VAL A 154 -8.17 -0.71 1.31
N PRO A 155 -9.03 -0.68 2.33
CA PRO A 155 -8.60 -0.44 3.70
C PRO A 155 -7.58 -1.48 4.16
N VAL A 156 -6.56 -1.05 4.89
CA VAL A 156 -5.58 -1.96 5.49
C VAL A 156 -6.25 -2.98 6.42
N ALA A 157 -7.33 -2.58 7.08
CA ALA A 157 -8.13 -3.46 7.96
C ALA A 157 -8.68 -4.71 7.25
N ASP A 158 -8.87 -4.67 5.93
CA ASP A 158 -9.33 -5.84 5.16
C ASP A 158 -8.32 -7.00 5.20
N TYR A 159 -7.05 -6.71 5.45
CA TYR A 159 -5.94 -7.67 5.46
C TYR A 159 -5.22 -7.79 6.79
N ALA A 160 -5.55 -6.92 7.74
CA ALA A 160 -4.87 -6.86 9.01
C ALA A 160 -5.63 -7.65 10.07
N MET A 161 -4.90 -8.49 10.79
CA MET A 161 -5.43 -9.27 11.88
C MET A 161 -5.45 -8.43 13.15
N ASP A 162 -6.62 -8.31 13.77
CA ASP A 162 -6.78 -7.79 15.12
C ASP A 162 -7.14 -8.96 16.05
N ALA A 163 -6.33 -9.14 17.09
CA ALA A 163 -6.55 -10.22 18.05
C ALA A 163 -7.92 -10.14 18.77
N SER A 164 -8.53 -8.96 18.83
CA SER A 164 -9.84 -8.71 19.43
C SER A 164 -11.01 -8.92 18.46
N LEU A 165 -10.78 -8.75 17.14
CA LEU A 165 -11.80 -8.82 16.10
C LEU A 165 -11.77 -10.11 15.28
N GLY A 166 -10.73 -10.94 15.43
CA GLY A 166 -10.57 -12.18 14.70
C GLY A 166 -9.86 -12.04 13.36
N LEU A 167 -10.02 -13.03 12.47
CA LEU A 167 -9.38 -13.04 11.17
C LEU A 167 -10.04 -12.02 10.22
N PRO A 168 -9.23 -11.26 9.47
CA PRO A 168 -9.74 -10.33 8.46
C PRO A 168 -10.40 -11.08 7.29
N SER A 169 -11.17 -10.33 6.51
CA SER A 169 -11.92 -10.87 5.37
C SER A 169 -11.04 -11.34 4.21
N ARG A 170 -9.79 -10.88 4.16
CA ARG A 170 -8.88 -11.16 3.06
C ARG A 170 -7.52 -11.63 3.56
N THR A 171 -6.93 -12.54 2.79
CA THR A 171 -5.56 -13.04 2.97
C THR A 171 -4.63 -12.30 2.02
N LEU A 172 -3.47 -11.86 2.49
CA LEU A 172 -2.44 -11.28 1.65
C LEU A 172 -1.88 -12.33 0.66
N LEU A 173 -1.54 -13.49 1.18
CA LEU A 173 -0.98 -14.59 0.41
C LEU A 173 -1.22 -15.91 1.13
N SER A 174 -1.53 -16.96 0.37
CA SER A 174 -1.49 -18.34 0.87
C SER A 174 -0.12 -18.95 0.55
N MET A 175 0.69 -19.18 1.58
CA MET A 175 2.07 -19.62 1.47
C MET A 175 2.18 -21.13 1.74
N GLN A 176 2.83 -21.85 0.85
CA GLN A 176 3.24 -23.23 1.13
C GLN A 176 4.40 -23.21 2.14
N ILE A 177 4.33 -24.05 3.16
CA ILE A 177 5.37 -24.16 4.18
C ILE A 177 6.69 -24.58 3.52
N GLY A 178 7.77 -23.90 3.90
CA GLY A 178 9.13 -24.13 3.38
C GLY A 178 9.47 -23.43 2.08
N LYS A 179 8.48 -23.00 1.28
CA LYS A 179 8.71 -22.24 0.05
C LYS A 179 9.06 -20.78 0.37
N ILE A 180 9.97 -20.21 -0.42
CA ILE A 180 10.36 -18.79 -0.35
C ILE A 180 9.49 -18.01 -1.33
N TYR A 181 8.98 -16.88 -0.88
CA TYR A 181 8.19 -15.90 -1.66
C TYR A 181 8.90 -14.56 -1.61
N SER A 182 8.99 -13.85 -2.73
CA SER A 182 9.42 -12.47 -2.73
C SER A 182 8.23 -11.55 -2.48
N LEU A 183 8.48 -10.44 -1.80
CA LEU A 183 7.51 -9.36 -1.57
C LEU A 183 8.17 -8.04 -1.91
N ASP A 184 7.70 -7.41 -2.97
CA ASP A 184 7.99 -6.01 -3.27
C ASP A 184 7.04 -5.11 -2.49
N ILE A 185 7.60 -4.15 -1.79
CA ILE A 185 6.92 -3.20 -0.93
C ILE A 185 7.10 -1.82 -1.53
N TYR A 186 5.99 -1.17 -1.81
CA TYR A 186 5.94 0.23 -2.25
C TYR A 186 5.29 1.07 -1.17
N PHE A 187 5.86 2.23 -0.89
CA PHE A 187 5.23 3.21 -0.02
C PHE A 187 5.27 4.58 -0.68
N TYR A 188 4.12 5.21 -0.82
CA TYR A 188 3.99 6.46 -1.56
C TYR A 188 2.85 7.34 -1.02
N LEU A 189 2.85 8.61 -1.43
CA LEU A 189 1.77 9.55 -1.20
C LEU A 189 0.93 9.64 -2.48
N GLU A 190 -0.38 9.31 -2.36
CA GLU A 190 -1.31 9.39 -3.48
C GLU A 190 -1.61 10.85 -3.80
N GLY A 191 -1.05 11.33 -4.90
CA GLY A 191 -1.14 12.74 -5.31
C GLY A 191 -2.55 13.21 -5.69
N CYS A 192 -3.46 12.27 -5.97
CA CYS A 192 -4.86 12.57 -6.23
C CYS A 192 -5.72 12.58 -4.96
N ASP A 193 -5.19 12.16 -3.83
CA ASP A 193 -5.92 12.21 -2.56
C ASP A 193 -6.10 13.69 -2.11
N PRO A 194 -7.32 14.10 -1.75
CA PRO A 194 -7.58 15.47 -1.28
C PRO A 194 -6.79 15.90 -0.04
N ASP A 195 -6.28 14.95 0.73
CA ASP A 195 -5.45 15.20 1.90
C ASP A 195 -3.96 15.31 1.55
N CYS A 196 -3.55 14.96 0.32
CA CYS A 196 -2.20 15.15 -0.17
C CYS A 196 -1.94 16.62 -0.53
N THR A 197 -1.75 17.44 0.49
CA THR A 197 -1.53 18.89 0.37
C THR A 197 -0.16 19.27 0.90
N ASP A 198 0.26 20.51 0.68
CA ASP A 198 1.53 21.03 1.20
C ASP A 198 1.66 20.89 2.73
N SER A 199 0.55 20.78 3.45
CA SER A 199 0.56 20.58 4.90
C SER A 199 1.16 19.24 5.34
N VAL A 200 1.25 18.23 4.47
CA VAL A 200 1.88 16.95 4.77
C VAL A 200 3.36 16.90 4.36
N SER A 201 3.88 17.95 3.72
CA SER A 201 5.21 17.96 3.09
C SER A 201 6.39 17.95 4.05
N PHE A 202 6.21 18.13 5.34
CA PHE A 202 7.30 18.12 6.35
C PHE A 202 7.11 17.06 7.43
N HIS A 203 6.15 16.16 7.24
CA HIS A 203 5.92 15.09 8.21
C HIS A 203 6.87 13.93 7.97
N THR A 204 7.33 13.34 9.06
CA THR A 204 8.11 12.09 9.05
C THR A 204 7.25 10.98 9.63
N ALA A 205 7.38 9.79 9.08
CA ALA A 205 6.73 8.59 9.57
C ALA A 205 7.66 7.39 9.45
N ASP A 206 7.58 6.48 10.41
CA ASP A 206 8.32 5.22 10.40
C ASP A 206 7.38 4.12 9.90
N LEU A 207 7.68 3.55 8.72
CA LEU A 207 6.92 2.42 8.22
C LEU A 207 7.39 1.14 8.90
N GLN A 208 6.51 0.52 9.67
CA GLN A 208 6.73 -0.78 10.29
C GLN A 208 5.76 -1.80 9.70
N LEU A 209 6.29 -2.90 9.16
CA LEU A 209 5.49 -4.00 8.62
C LEU A 209 5.71 -5.23 9.47
N SER A 210 4.64 -5.70 10.08
CA SER A 210 4.57 -6.99 10.76
C SER A 210 3.55 -7.88 10.08
N PHE A 211 3.84 -9.18 10.05
CA PHE A 211 2.98 -10.16 9.41
C PHE A 211 2.54 -11.22 10.41
N TYR A 212 1.35 -11.73 10.20
CA TYR A 212 0.76 -12.80 10.98
C TYR A 212 0.41 -13.99 10.09
N GLY A 213 0.81 -15.19 10.50
CA GLY A 213 0.53 -16.42 9.74
C GLY A 213 -0.45 -17.33 10.49
N VAL A 214 -1.44 -17.85 9.77
CA VAL A 214 -2.41 -18.83 10.30
C VAL A 214 -2.45 -20.03 9.37
N LEU A 215 -2.37 -21.24 9.92
CA LEU A 215 -2.54 -22.45 9.12
C LEU A 215 -3.92 -22.49 8.45
N ALA A 216 -3.93 -22.74 7.15
CA ALA A 216 -5.18 -22.92 6.42
C ALA A 216 -5.96 -24.13 6.98
N GLY A 217 -7.23 -23.90 7.28
CA GLY A 217 -8.09 -24.94 7.90
C GLY A 217 -8.27 -24.83 9.41
N GLU A 218 -7.48 -24.00 10.11
CA GLU A 218 -7.64 -23.79 11.58
C GLU A 218 -8.49 -22.57 11.95
N GLY A 219 -8.86 -21.74 10.97
CA GLY A 219 -9.57 -20.47 11.17
C GLY A 219 -11.11 -20.55 11.23
N SER A 220 -11.67 -21.74 11.23
CA SER A 220 -13.13 -21.95 11.20
C SER A 220 -13.62 -22.65 12.47
N ARG A 221 -13.35 -22.09 13.64
CA ARG A 221 -14.00 -22.50 14.89
C ARG A 221 -14.42 -21.30 15.70
#